data_174ab51387fa882a601347aaaa9c7e6e
#
_entry.id   174ab51387fa882a601347aaaa9c7e6e
#
_cell.length_a   1.000
_cell.length_b   1.000
_cell.length_c   1.000
_cell.angle_alpha   90.00
_cell.angle_beta   90.00
_cell.angle_gamma   90.00
#
_symmetry.space_group_name_H-M   'P 1'
#
loop_
_entity.id
_entity.type
_entity.pdbx_description
1 polymer ?
#
loop_
_entity_poly.entity_id
_entity_poly.type
_entity_poly.pdbx_seq_one_letter_code
_entity_poly.pdbx_strand_id
1 'polypeptide(L)'
;MATSPEKANNLADSASEDEGDFEDCLEEITSSEDMNSSGSNVADSRSARKPQEETKKEDEDPLARCTPPSHNSVMIWSLEEALQHQVEQIGVSACGATAVINVLSALGIPCNPEVVDQAIDTHLREEDAPLPQYLFSRSIAGTVHQDLIKGMSAVTDGRVVGRFFDFHPDREVNLVQWLGHWIEKGAVPIATMNMQQGIPPDEPIPDAWHHQMIFGIGPEGVHMVNPLITEKLELFQHHICSESVLLIRQADVVTRCSGADLNVLERGGDSRWSTRWQDMRVAEQCMEMMMETLLAYKGDIQPAQMTRTHVRIPAAYRSGITLFMKRDTPEYLEMLESPGLALKQMQIRA
;
A
#
# COMPACT_ATOMS: atom_id res chain seq x y z
N MET A 1 -55.74 27.50 -39.28
CA MET A 1 -56.03 27.28 -37.85
C MET A 1 -54.67 27.15 -37.13
N ALA A 2 -54.41 28.19 -36.35
CA ALA A 2 -53.16 28.36 -35.62
C ALA A 2 -53.23 27.64 -34.28
N THR A 3 -52.12 27.01 -33.84
CA THR A 3 -51.86 26.81 -32.43
C THR A 3 -50.41 27.09 -32.14
N SER A 4 -50.18 28.05 -31.24
CA SER A 4 -48.92 28.55 -30.75
C SER A 4 -48.11 27.53 -29.93
N PRO A 5 -46.78 27.71 -29.77
CA PRO A 5 -45.95 26.93 -28.88
C PRO A 5 -45.96 27.55 -27.46
N GLU A 6 -46.08 26.70 -26.46
CA GLU A 6 -46.00 27.01 -25.06
C GLU A 6 -44.52 27.09 -24.57
N LYS A 7 -44.31 27.96 -23.60
CA LYS A 7 -43.09 28.44 -23.01
C LYS A 7 -42.31 27.33 -22.29
N ALA A 8 -41.05 27.17 -22.60
CA ALA A 8 -40.06 26.56 -21.71
C ALA A 8 -39.58 27.62 -20.72
N ASN A 9 -39.79 27.36 -19.43
CA ASN A 9 -39.30 28.20 -18.33
C ASN A 9 -37.81 27.93 -18.07
N ASN A 10 -37.05 29.00 -18.02
CA ASN A 10 -35.70 29.05 -17.49
C ASN A 10 -35.69 28.65 -16.02
N LEU A 11 -34.88 27.65 -15.70
CA LEU A 11 -34.34 27.35 -14.38
C LEU A 11 -32.83 27.15 -14.55
N ALA A 12 -32.15 28.27 -14.70
CA ALA A 12 -30.71 28.36 -14.59
C ALA A 12 -30.44 29.75 -13.97
N ASP A 13 -30.28 29.77 -12.67
CA ASP A 13 -29.51 30.77 -11.90
C ASP A 13 -29.74 30.50 -10.41
N SER A 14 -28.81 29.76 -9.77
CA SER A 14 -28.52 29.86 -8.34
C SER A 14 -27.34 28.98 -7.87
N ALA A 15 -26.37 28.66 -8.77
CA ALA A 15 -25.22 27.84 -8.41
C ALA A 15 -23.88 28.62 -8.32
N SER A 16 -23.89 29.94 -8.43
CA SER A 16 -22.64 30.71 -8.56
C SER A 16 -22.23 31.53 -7.34
N GLU A 17 -23.02 31.55 -6.26
CA GLU A 17 -22.69 32.36 -5.06
C GLU A 17 -22.04 31.53 -3.93
N ASP A 18 -22.09 30.20 -3.99
CA ASP A 18 -21.58 29.33 -2.91
C ASP A 18 -20.12 28.83 -3.16
N GLU A 19 -19.61 28.95 -4.40
CA GLU A 19 -18.26 28.48 -4.74
C GLU A 19 -17.15 29.42 -4.21
N GLY A 20 -17.39 30.72 -4.15
CA GLY A 20 -16.42 31.70 -3.65
C GLY A 20 -16.15 31.59 -2.15
N ASP A 21 -17.20 31.35 -1.35
CA ASP A 21 -17.10 31.20 0.11
C ASP A 21 -16.31 29.93 0.53
N PHE A 22 -16.29 28.90 -0.31
CA PHE A 22 -15.58 27.66 -0.03
C PHE A 22 -14.07 27.79 -0.31
N GLU A 23 -13.70 28.46 -1.40
CA GLU A 23 -12.30 28.71 -1.74
C GLU A 23 -11.63 29.62 -0.70
N ASP A 24 -12.29 30.72 -0.29
CA ASP A 24 -11.79 31.62 0.74
C ASP A 24 -11.59 30.93 2.10
N CYS A 25 -12.50 30.02 2.48
CA CYS A 25 -12.36 29.24 3.72
C CYS A 25 -11.27 28.19 3.69
N LEU A 26 -10.95 27.62 2.50
CA LEU A 26 -9.83 26.68 2.36
C LEU A 26 -8.47 27.40 2.49
N GLU A 27 -8.36 28.63 1.95
CA GLU A 27 -7.16 29.44 2.11
C GLU A 27 -6.94 29.85 3.59
N GLU A 28 -8.01 30.11 4.34
CA GLU A 28 -7.91 30.38 5.79
C GLU A 28 -7.41 29.16 6.59
N ILE A 29 -7.89 27.94 6.29
CA ILE A 29 -7.43 26.71 6.96
C ILE A 29 -5.97 26.43 6.68
N THR A 30 -5.53 26.58 5.44
CA THR A 30 -4.14 26.33 5.05
C THR A 30 -3.18 27.39 5.53
N SER A 31 -3.64 28.64 5.70
CA SER A 31 -2.82 29.76 6.21
C SER A 31 -2.71 29.83 7.73
N SER A 32 -3.63 29.21 8.48
CA SER A 32 -3.63 29.24 9.95
C SER A 32 -2.58 28.32 10.60
N GLU A 33 -2.06 27.32 9.88
CA GLU A 33 -0.96 26.47 10.39
C GLU A 33 0.40 27.17 10.40
N ASP A 34 0.59 28.25 9.63
CA ASP A 34 1.85 29.03 9.58
C ASP A 34 2.00 30.06 10.75
N MET A 35 1.00 30.26 11.58
CA MET A 35 1.01 31.33 12.60
C MET A 35 1.63 30.93 13.95
N ASN A 36 2.26 29.78 14.09
CA ASN A 36 2.93 29.39 15.35
C ASN A 36 4.47 29.41 15.30
N SER A 37 5.07 30.16 14.38
CA SER A 37 6.51 30.39 14.34
C SER A 37 6.89 31.85 14.06
N SER A 38 6.64 32.74 15.03
CA SER A 38 7.21 34.11 15.00
C SER A 38 8.44 34.20 15.91
N GLY A 39 9.61 34.34 15.32
CA GLY A 39 10.86 34.59 16.03
C GLY A 39 12.10 34.62 15.15
N SER A 40 12.30 35.74 14.48
CA SER A 40 13.57 36.41 14.09
C SER A 40 14.68 35.68 13.32
N ASN A 41 15.02 36.36 12.23
CA ASN A 41 16.32 36.59 11.61
C ASN A 41 16.75 35.80 10.37
N VAL A 42 16.85 36.61 9.32
CA VAL A 42 17.55 36.45 8.04
C VAL A 42 18.91 35.75 8.17
N ALA A 43 19.11 34.66 7.47
CA ALA A 43 20.33 34.30 6.75
C ALA A 43 20.12 33.02 5.91
N ASP A 44 20.48 33.16 4.66
CA ASP A 44 20.68 32.16 3.61
C ASP A 44 21.30 30.84 4.12
N SER A 45 20.58 29.71 3.95
CA SER A 45 21.22 28.40 3.85
C SER A 45 20.19 27.32 3.50
N ARG A 46 20.51 26.52 2.53
CA ARG A 46 19.87 25.25 2.15
C ARG A 46 19.54 24.44 3.40
N SER A 47 18.27 24.43 3.81
CA SER A 47 17.84 23.70 5.00
C SER A 47 17.64 22.22 4.65
N ALA A 48 18.57 21.40 5.07
CA ALA A 48 18.34 19.99 5.31
C ALA A 48 17.23 19.87 6.36
N ARG A 49 16.09 19.23 6.01
CA ARG A 49 15.04 18.87 6.97
C ARG A 49 15.68 18.08 8.12
N LYS A 50 15.43 18.49 9.34
CA LYS A 50 15.74 17.71 10.54
C LYS A 50 15.07 16.33 10.39
N PRO A 51 15.79 15.25 10.71
CA PRO A 51 15.17 13.94 10.88
C PRO A 51 14.07 14.08 11.95
N GLN A 52 12.89 13.53 11.66
CA GLN A 52 11.90 13.29 12.71
C GLN A 52 12.63 12.61 13.87
N GLU A 53 12.39 13.08 15.07
CA GLU A 53 12.91 12.50 16.29
C GLU A 53 12.62 11.00 16.26
N GLU A 54 13.66 10.21 15.96
CA GLU A 54 13.66 8.78 16.22
C GLU A 54 13.46 8.65 17.73
N THR A 55 12.23 8.36 18.13
CA THR A 55 12.00 7.80 19.46
C THR A 55 12.96 6.63 19.57
N LYS A 56 13.91 6.73 20.52
CA LYS A 56 14.81 5.65 20.88
C LYS A 56 13.95 4.41 21.06
N LYS A 57 13.95 3.52 20.04
CA LYS A 57 13.48 2.15 20.21
C LYS A 57 14.38 1.60 21.32
N GLU A 58 13.81 1.31 22.48
CA GLU A 58 14.44 0.45 23.47
C GLU A 58 14.89 -0.79 22.71
N ASP A 59 16.05 -1.35 23.10
CA ASP A 59 16.62 -2.56 22.51
C ASP A 59 15.68 -3.76 22.77
N GLU A 60 14.54 -3.80 22.07
CA GLU A 60 13.65 -4.96 22.05
C GLU A 60 14.40 -6.10 21.36
N ASP A 61 14.44 -7.26 22.02
CA ASP A 61 14.95 -8.49 21.43
C ASP A 61 14.26 -8.72 20.07
N PRO A 62 14.98 -8.75 18.94
CA PRO A 62 14.39 -8.97 17.62
C PRO A 62 13.53 -10.23 17.54
N LEU A 63 13.80 -11.22 18.37
CA LEU A 63 13.05 -12.47 18.46
C LEU A 63 11.76 -12.36 19.31
N ALA A 64 11.56 -11.27 20.06
CA ALA A 64 10.36 -11.07 20.87
C ALA A 64 9.04 -11.10 20.07
N ARG A 65 9.11 -10.78 18.77
CA ARG A 65 7.98 -10.80 17.84
C ARG A 65 7.82 -12.15 17.12
N CYS A 66 8.67 -13.13 17.43
CA CYS A 66 8.64 -14.44 16.79
C CYS A 66 8.07 -15.48 17.74
N THR A 67 7.15 -16.28 17.23
CA THR A 67 6.72 -17.52 17.88
C THR A 67 7.65 -18.65 17.42
N PRO A 68 8.22 -19.45 18.35
CA PRO A 68 9.06 -20.59 17.96
C PRO A 68 8.30 -21.54 17.02
N PRO A 69 8.93 -22.01 15.93
CA PRO A 69 8.30 -22.96 15.01
C PRO A 69 8.03 -24.30 15.70
N SER A 70 6.89 -24.89 15.39
CA SER A 70 6.51 -26.23 15.85
C SER A 70 7.20 -27.31 14.99
N HIS A 71 7.11 -28.57 15.42
CA HIS A 71 7.64 -29.70 14.64
C HIS A 71 6.89 -29.97 13.31
N ASN A 72 5.74 -29.29 13.11
CA ASN A 72 4.95 -29.39 11.88
C ASN A 72 5.18 -28.16 10.97
N SER A 73 6.07 -27.25 11.35
CA SER A 73 6.38 -26.07 10.54
C SER A 73 7.38 -26.42 9.44
N VAL A 74 7.16 -25.85 8.27
CA VAL A 74 8.06 -25.95 7.12
C VAL A 74 8.88 -24.68 7.04
N MET A 75 10.20 -24.81 7.14
CA MET A 75 11.10 -23.68 7.30
C MET A 75 12.17 -23.67 6.19
N ILE A 76 12.47 -22.49 5.64
CA ILE A 76 13.64 -22.21 4.78
C ILE A 76 14.85 -21.93 5.67
N TRP A 77 14.65 -21.12 6.70
CA TRP A 77 15.62 -20.76 7.72
C TRP A 77 15.09 -21.07 9.11
N SER A 78 15.95 -21.47 10.01
CA SER A 78 15.64 -21.40 11.46
C SER A 78 15.50 -19.91 11.86
N LEU A 79 14.94 -19.66 13.05
CA LEU A 79 14.87 -18.28 13.59
C LEU A 79 16.27 -17.65 13.74
N GLU A 80 17.26 -18.44 14.12
CA GLU A 80 18.65 -18.00 14.27
C GLU A 80 19.28 -17.65 12.92
N GLU A 81 19.05 -18.49 11.90
CA GLU A 81 19.51 -18.21 10.53
C GLU A 81 18.80 -16.97 9.96
N ALA A 82 17.49 -16.83 10.18
CA ALA A 82 16.74 -15.66 9.74
C ALA A 82 17.30 -14.37 10.38
N LEU A 83 17.61 -14.39 11.68
CA LEU A 83 18.23 -13.26 12.37
C LEU A 83 19.61 -12.91 11.80
N GLN A 84 20.38 -13.91 11.36
CA GLN A 84 21.73 -13.71 10.84
C GLN A 84 21.75 -13.30 9.35
N HIS A 85 20.80 -13.78 8.57
CA HIS A 85 20.80 -13.64 7.10
C HIS A 85 19.84 -12.58 6.56
N GLN A 86 18.87 -12.14 7.38
CA GLN A 86 17.95 -11.10 6.94
C GLN A 86 18.67 -9.80 6.61
N VAL A 87 18.19 -9.15 5.57
CA VAL A 87 18.56 -7.78 5.25
C VAL A 87 17.38 -6.89 5.63
N GLU A 88 17.62 -5.87 6.45
CA GLU A 88 16.64 -4.86 6.79
C GLU A 88 16.41 -3.92 5.60
N GLN A 89 15.32 -3.15 5.63
CA GLN A 89 14.93 -2.30 4.53
C GLN A 89 16.04 -1.34 4.11
N ILE A 90 16.50 -1.47 2.87
CA ILE A 90 17.66 -0.76 2.33
C ILE A 90 17.38 0.71 1.98
N GLY A 91 16.12 1.14 1.93
CA GLY A 91 15.77 2.52 1.59
C GLY A 91 14.27 2.80 1.70
N VAL A 92 13.90 4.07 1.48
CA VAL A 92 12.49 4.50 1.47
C VAL A 92 11.73 3.79 0.36
N SER A 93 10.60 3.19 0.69
CA SER A 93 9.75 2.41 -0.24
C SER A 93 10.41 1.17 -0.86
N ALA A 94 11.63 0.79 -0.44
CA ALA A 94 12.42 -0.30 -1.01
C ALA A 94 12.08 -1.70 -0.43
N CYS A 95 10.90 -1.89 0.15
CA CYS A 95 10.48 -3.19 0.71
C CYS A 95 10.53 -4.33 -0.34
N GLY A 96 10.17 -4.04 -1.59
CA GLY A 96 10.23 -5.02 -2.68
C GLY A 96 11.66 -5.42 -3.04
N ALA A 97 12.58 -4.46 -3.20
CA ALA A 97 13.98 -4.74 -3.44
C ALA A 97 14.61 -5.50 -2.26
N THR A 98 14.31 -5.09 -1.03
CA THR A 98 14.75 -5.78 0.19
C THR A 98 14.24 -7.23 0.25
N ALA A 99 12.97 -7.46 -0.09
CA ALA A 99 12.42 -8.81 -0.14
C ALA A 99 13.12 -9.69 -1.18
N VAL A 100 13.45 -9.13 -2.37
CA VAL A 100 14.22 -9.83 -3.41
C VAL A 100 15.64 -10.18 -2.93
N ILE A 101 16.32 -9.26 -2.23
CA ILE A 101 17.65 -9.52 -1.65
C ILE A 101 17.59 -10.69 -0.65
N ASN A 102 16.56 -10.70 0.22
CA ASN A 102 16.35 -11.79 1.18
C ASN A 102 16.08 -13.13 0.45
N VAL A 103 15.29 -13.13 -0.64
CA VAL A 103 15.09 -14.33 -1.47
C VAL A 103 16.39 -14.82 -2.07
N LEU A 104 17.21 -13.93 -2.62
CA LEU A 104 18.52 -14.30 -3.19
C LEU A 104 19.45 -14.89 -2.12
N SER A 105 19.45 -14.32 -0.91
CA SER A 105 20.16 -14.87 0.25
C SER A 105 19.69 -16.29 0.57
N ALA A 106 18.38 -16.52 0.65
CA ALA A 106 17.79 -17.83 0.91
C ALA A 106 18.10 -18.87 -0.18
N LEU A 107 18.18 -18.43 -1.43
CA LEU A 107 18.59 -19.27 -2.56
C LEU A 107 20.11 -19.48 -2.64
N GLY A 108 20.91 -18.87 -1.76
CA GLY A 108 22.38 -18.94 -1.79
C GLY A 108 22.99 -18.26 -3.02
N ILE A 109 22.34 -17.23 -3.55
CA ILE A 109 22.81 -16.47 -4.71
C ILE A 109 23.36 -15.13 -4.23
N PRO A 110 24.68 -14.89 -4.35
CA PRO A 110 25.26 -13.61 -3.97
C PRO A 110 24.73 -12.50 -4.90
N CYS A 111 24.41 -11.35 -4.33
CA CYS A 111 23.93 -10.19 -5.07
C CYS A 111 24.53 -8.89 -4.53
N ASN A 112 24.51 -7.85 -5.37
CA ASN A 112 24.80 -6.49 -4.95
C ASN A 112 23.44 -5.78 -4.68
N PRO A 113 23.16 -5.30 -3.46
CA PRO A 113 21.91 -4.63 -3.13
C PRO A 113 21.57 -3.45 -4.04
N GLU A 114 22.54 -2.65 -4.44
CA GLU A 114 22.35 -1.50 -5.34
C GLU A 114 21.87 -1.94 -6.73
N VAL A 115 22.41 -3.06 -7.25
CA VAL A 115 22.00 -3.62 -8.55
C VAL A 115 20.58 -4.17 -8.47
N VAL A 116 20.22 -4.79 -7.33
CA VAL A 116 18.87 -5.30 -7.11
C VAL A 116 17.88 -4.14 -7.02
N ASP A 117 18.19 -3.10 -6.25
CA ASP A 117 17.32 -1.93 -6.09
C ASP A 117 17.04 -1.25 -7.44
N GLN A 118 18.07 -1.04 -8.25
CA GLN A 118 17.91 -0.50 -9.60
C GLN A 118 17.08 -1.40 -10.53
N ALA A 119 17.21 -2.74 -10.41
CA ALA A 119 16.49 -3.68 -11.25
C ALA A 119 15.00 -3.81 -10.89
N ILE A 120 14.63 -3.53 -9.65
CA ILE A 120 13.25 -3.59 -9.16
C ILE A 120 12.42 -2.36 -9.57
N ASP A 121 13.07 -1.24 -9.91
CA ASP A 121 12.42 -0.02 -10.39
C ASP A 121 11.34 0.51 -9.43
N THR A 122 11.75 0.78 -8.18
CA THR A 122 10.84 1.26 -7.12
C THR A 122 10.34 2.69 -7.42
N HIS A 123 9.03 2.86 -7.53
CA HIS A 123 8.42 4.19 -7.67
C HIS A 123 8.39 4.92 -6.33
N LEU A 124 8.89 6.16 -6.29
CA LEU A 124 8.86 6.99 -5.10
C LEU A 124 7.55 7.80 -5.01
N ARG A 125 7.20 8.19 -3.78
CA ARG A 125 6.07 9.08 -3.51
C ARG A 125 6.45 10.53 -3.78
N GLU A 126 5.52 11.29 -4.30
CA GLU A 126 5.66 12.74 -4.48
C GLU A 126 5.04 13.47 -3.28
N GLU A 127 5.75 13.49 -2.15
CA GLU A 127 5.22 13.97 -0.87
C GLU A 127 4.86 15.47 -0.86
N ASP A 128 5.55 16.30 -1.64
CA ASP A 128 5.32 17.75 -1.71
C ASP A 128 4.42 18.15 -2.90
N ALA A 129 3.84 17.18 -3.62
CA ALA A 129 3.00 17.46 -4.78
C ALA A 129 1.58 17.90 -4.36
N PRO A 130 0.90 18.72 -5.19
CA PRO A 130 -0.52 19.00 -5.05
C PRO A 130 -1.36 17.71 -5.00
N LEU A 131 -2.54 17.80 -4.39
CA LEU A 131 -3.37 16.62 -4.08
C LEU A 131 -3.55 15.63 -5.24
N PRO A 132 -3.87 16.03 -6.50
CA PRO A 132 -4.06 15.06 -7.58
C PRO A 132 -2.79 14.25 -7.89
N GLN A 133 -1.64 14.91 -7.98
CA GLN A 133 -0.35 14.26 -8.23
C GLN A 133 0.07 13.38 -7.04
N TYR A 134 -0.12 13.87 -5.81
CA TYR A 134 0.14 13.11 -4.60
C TYR A 134 -0.67 11.81 -4.58
N LEU A 135 -1.99 11.87 -4.76
CA LEU A 135 -2.86 10.69 -4.77
C LEU A 135 -2.44 9.71 -5.87
N PHE A 136 -2.11 10.20 -7.07
CA PHE A 136 -1.64 9.35 -8.15
C PHE A 136 -0.30 8.70 -7.79
N SER A 137 0.69 9.46 -7.30
CA SER A 137 1.99 8.91 -6.88
C SER A 137 1.82 7.85 -5.79
N ARG A 138 0.90 8.08 -4.84
CA ARG A 138 0.57 7.11 -3.78
C ARG A 138 0.00 5.80 -4.33
N SER A 139 -0.81 5.88 -5.40
CA SER A 139 -1.45 4.70 -5.99
C SER A 139 -0.46 3.74 -6.66
N ILE A 140 0.72 4.24 -7.05
CA ILE A 140 1.76 3.46 -7.76
C ILE A 140 3.07 3.36 -6.98
N ALA A 141 3.22 4.05 -5.84
CA ALA A 141 4.47 4.09 -5.09
C ALA A 141 4.91 2.69 -4.61
N GLY A 142 6.22 2.42 -4.66
CA GLY A 142 6.78 1.10 -4.36
C GLY A 142 6.95 0.25 -5.61
N THR A 143 6.68 -1.03 -5.55
CA THR A 143 6.83 -1.97 -6.66
C THR A 143 5.67 -2.96 -6.72
N VAL A 144 5.38 -3.53 -7.88
CA VAL A 144 4.36 -4.57 -8.07
C VAL A 144 4.99 -5.93 -8.33
N HIS A 145 4.22 -7.02 -8.20
CA HIS A 145 4.74 -8.38 -8.38
C HIS A 145 5.39 -8.62 -9.76
N GLN A 146 4.93 -7.93 -10.81
CA GLN A 146 5.55 -8.02 -12.14
C GLN A 146 6.99 -7.48 -12.12
N ASP A 147 7.23 -6.37 -11.41
CA ASP A 147 8.55 -5.76 -11.29
C ASP A 147 9.46 -6.62 -10.44
N LEU A 148 8.94 -7.23 -9.35
CA LEU A 148 9.69 -8.22 -8.57
C LEU A 148 10.17 -9.38 -9.43
N ILE A 149 9.27 -9.96 -10.26
CA ILE A 149 9.60 -11.09 -11.15
C ILE A 149 10.60 -10.67 -12.23
N LYS A 150 10.37 -9.52 -12.86
CA LYS A 150 11.24 -8.97 -13.90
C LYS A 150 12.63 -8.65 -13.35
N GLY A 151 12.68 -7.94 -12.21
CA GLY A 151 13.94 -7.57 -11.57
C GLY A 151 14.72 -8.79 -11.09
N MET A 152 14.06 -9.77 -10.45
CA MET A 152 14.68 -11.04 -10.07
C MET A 152 15.29 -11.76 -11.27
N SER A 153 14.56 -11.84 -12.38
CA SER A 153 15.07 -12.46 -13.62
C SER A 153 16.28 -11.71 -14.17
N ALA A 154 16.25 -10.37 -14.14
CA ALA A 154 17.36 -9.54 -14.64
C ALA A 154 18.64 -9.73 -13.81
N VAL A 155 18.55 -9.64 -12.48
CA VAL A 155 19.73 -9.76 -11.58
C VAL A 155 20.32 -11.16 -11.52
N THR A 156 19.58 -12.18 -11.98
CA THR A 156 20.01 -13.57 -11.97
C THR A 156 20.27 -14.14 -13.37
N ASP A 157 20.24 -13.31 -14.43
CA ASP A 157 20.32 -13.77 -15.82
C ASP A 157 19.34 -14.90 -16.15
N GLY A 158 18.12 -14.79 -15.60
CA GLY A 158 17.04 -15.77 -15.78
C GLY A 158 17.24 -17.10 -15.04
N ARG A 159 18.23 -17.23 -14.14
CA ARG A 159 18.45 -18.44 -13.34
C ARG A 159 17.37 -18.65 -12.28
N VAL A 160 16.72 -17.58 -11.83
CA VAL A 160 15.56 -17.64 -10.93
C VAL A 160 14.32 -17.19 -11.69
N VAL A 161 13.26 -17.94 -11.54
CA VAL A 161 11.94 -17.65 -12.10
C VAL A 161 10.96 -17.37 -10.99
N GLY A 162 9.95 -16.53 -11.29
CA GLY A 162 8.92 -16.17 -10.33
C GLY A 162 7.53 -16.38 -10.90
N ARG A 163 6.59 -16.69 -10.03
CA ARG A 163 5.16 -16.77 -10.34
C ARG A 163 4.34 -16.17 -9.22
N PHE A 164 3.42 -15.29 -9.58
CA PHE A 164 2.47 -14.69 -8.67
C PHE A 164 1.17 -15.49 -8.57
N PHE A 165 0.70 -15.68 -7.35
CA PHE A 165 -0.59 -16.27 -7.02
C PHE A 165 -1.45 -15.22 -6.34
N ASP A 166 -2.58 -14.91 -6.96
CA ASP A 166 -3.55 -13.94 -6.49
C ASP A 166 -4.44 -14.55 -5.41
N PHE A 167 -4.57 -13.87 -4.28
CA PHE A 167 -5.40 -14.33 -3.17
C PHE A 167 -6.72 -13.55 -3.06
N HIS A 168 -6.86 -12.45 -3.80
CA HIS A 168 -8.11 -11.69 -3.83
C HIS A 168 -8.86 -11.88 -5.17
N PRO A 169 -10.20 -12.06 -5.14
CA PRO A 169 -11.05 -12.34 -3.98
C PRO A 169 -10.74 -13.71 -3.36
N ASP A 170 -11.34 -13.99 -2.19
CA ASP A 170 -11.09 -15.19 -1.38
C ASP A 170 -10.89 -16.46 -2.20
N ARG A 171 -9.81 -17.19 -1.90
CA ARG A 171 -9.46 -18.45 -2.56
C ARG A 171 -9.74 -19.65 -1.68
N GLU A 172 -10.13 -20.76 -2.32
CA GLU A 172 -10.29 -22.05 -1.65
C GLU A 172 -8.93 -22.74 -1.55
N VAL A 173 -8.15 -22.40 -0.50
CA VAL A 173 -6.81 -22.92 -0.28
C VAL A 173 -6.53 -23.09 1.21
N ASN A 174 -5.95 -24.23 1.59
CA ASN A 174 -5.32 -24.34 2.90
C ASN A 174 -3.92 -23.73 2.81
N LEU A 175 -3.76 -22.54 3.34
CA LEU A 175 -2.53 -21.76 3.20
C LEU A 175 -1.31 -22.50 3.74
N VAL A 176 -1.41 -23.12 4.93
CA VAL A 176 -0.29 -23.84 5.55
C VAL A 176 0.18 -24.99 4.66
N GLN A 177 -0.75 -25.79 4.16
CA GLN A 177 -0.43 -26.91 3.29
C GLN A 177 0.11 -26.46 1.93
N TRP A 178 -0.53 -25.46 1.33
CA TRP A 178 -0.15 -24.95 0.00
C TRP A 178 1.23 -24.30 0.02
N LEU A 179 1.47 -23.44 0.98
CA LEU A 179 2.75 -22.72 1.06
C LEU A 179 3.87 -23.64 1.55
N GLY A 180 3.59 -24.51 2.54
CA GLY A 180 4.53 -25.53 2.99
C GLY A 180 4.98 -26.44 1.84
N HIS A 181 4.03 -26.93 1.03
CA HIS A 181 4.34 -27.74 -0.15
C HIS A 181 5.32 -27.05 -1.12
N TRP A 182 5.14 -25.76 -1.41
CA TRP A 182 6.05 -25.03 -2.30
C TRP A 182 7.42 -24.78 -1.66
N ILE A 183 7.46 -24.49 -0.36
CA ILE A 183 8.72 -24.32 0.38
C ILE A 183 9.51 -25.64 0.38
N GLU A 184 8.86 -26.77 0.64
CA GLU A 184 9.51 -28.10 0.57
C GLU A 184 10.07 -28.42 -0.81
N LYS A 185 9.45 -27.89 -1.86
CA LYS A 185 9.93 -28.00 -3.25
C LYS A 185 11.01 -26.97 -3.62
N GLY A 186 11.50 -26.21 -2.67
CA GLY A 186 12.58 -25.23 -2.86
C GLY A 186 12.14 -23.86 -3.37
N ALA A 187 10.86 -23.53 -3.30
CA ALA A 187 10.39 -22.17 -3.56
C ALA A 187 10.66 -21.26 -2.37
N VAL A 188 11.01 -19.99 -2.66
CA VAL A 188 11.13 -18.93 -1.67
C VAL A 188 10.04 -17.89 -1.95
N PRO A 189 9.07 -17.71 -1.04
CA PRO A 189 7.93 -16.84 -1.25
C PRO A 189 8.19 -15.39 -0.84
N ILE A 190 7.58 -14.44 -1.58
CA ILE A 190 7.38 -13.06 -1.15
C ILE A 190 5.87 -12.81 -1.01
N ALA A 191 5.43 -12.38 0.17
CA ALA A 191 4.08 -11.88 0.39
C ALA A 191 3.97 -10.43 -0.08
N THR A 192 2.90 -10.10 -0.82
CA THR A 192 2.46 -8.73 -1.11
C THR A 192 1.20 -8.49 -0.28
N MET A 193 1.32 -7.64 0.73
CA MET A 193 0.34 -7.47 1.79
C MET A 193 -0.21 -6.05 1.83
N ASN A 194 -1.51 -5.91 2.03
CA ASN A 194 -2.12 -4.64 2.40
C ASN A 194 -2.17 -4.52 3.92
N MET A 195 -1.21 -3.83 4.50
CA MET A 195 -1.10 -3.63 5.94
C MET A 195 -2.21 -2.76 6.53
N GLN A 196 -3.08 -2.18 5.69
CA GLN A 196 -4.24 -1.40 6.11
C GLN A 196 -5.48 -2.25 6.40
N GLN A 197 -5.38 -3.57 6.25
CA GLN A 197 -6.46 -4.52 6.53
C GLN A 197 -6.30 -5.16 7.91
N GLY A 198 -7.43 -5.53 8.52
CA GLY A 198 -7.41 -6.23 9.80
C GLY A 198 -6.98 -5.39 11.00
N ILE A 199 -6.84 -4.07 10.84
CA ILE A 199 -6.47 -3.15 11.94
C ILE A 199 -7.66 -2.95 12.87
N PRO A 200 -7.46 -3.05 14.20
CA PRO A 200 -8.49 -2.71 15.17
C PRO A 200 -9.02 -1.28 14.99
N PRO A 201 -10.31 -1.01 15.29
CA PRO A 201 -10.93 0.29 15.04
C PRO A 201 -10.29 1.47 15.78
N ASP A 202 -9.59 1.22 16.87
CA ASP A 202 -8.93 2.19 17.76
C ASP A 202 -7.43 2.36 17.45
N GLU A 203 -6.90 1.60 16.49
CA GLU A 203 -5.51 1.71 16.09
C GLU A 203 -5.34 2.55 14.82
N PRO A 204 -4.23 3.32 14.69
CA PRO A 204 -3.96 4.09 13.50
C PRO A 204 -3.68 3.18 12.30
N ILE A 205 -4.35 3.45 11.18
CA ILE A 205 -4.14 2.68 9.94
C ILE A 205 -2.71 2.93 9.43
N PRO A 206 -1.92 1.87 9.19
CA PRO A 206 -0.59 1.99 8.61
C PRO A 206 -0.64 2.59 7.21
N ASP A 207 0.42 3.26 6.81
CA ASP A 207 0.47 4.01 5.57
C ASP A 207 0.97 3.19 4.37
N ALA A 208 0.83 1.87 4.36
CA ALA A 208 1.50 1.13 3.31
C ALA A 208 0.93 -0.24 2.96
N TRP A 209 1.16 -0.61 1.71
CA TRP A 209 1.37 -1.98 1.27
C TRP A 209 2.81 -2.39 1.57
N HIS A 210 3.05 -3.68 1.81
CA HIS A 210 4.37 -4.17 2.17
C HIS A 210 4.71 -5.48 1.48
N HIS A 211 6.00 -5.64 1.14
CA HIS A 211 6.56 -6.88 0.62
C HIS A 211 7.49 -7.50 1.66
N GLN A 212 7.27 -8.76 2.00
CA GLN A 212 8.14 -9.50 2.92
C GLN A 212 8.44 -10.89 2.38
N MET A 213 9.70 -11.31 2.49
CA MET A 213 10.05 -12.72 2.25
C MET A 213 9.51 -13.57 3.40
N ILE A 214 8.88 -14.67 3.05
CA ILE A 214 8.45 -15.71 4.00
C ILE A 214 9.58 -16.73 4.11
N PHE A 215 10.07 -16.99 5.33
CA PHE A 215 11.09 -18.00 5.56
C PHE A 215 10.55 -19.25 6.27
N GLY A 216 9.27 -19.27 6.61
CA GLY A 216 8.62 -20.43 7.17
C GLY A 216 7.12 -20.27 7.35
N ILE A 217 6.44 -21.40 7.48
CA ILE A 217 5.01 -21.46 7.78
C ILE A 217 4.70 -22.68 8.66
N GLY A 218 3.81 -22.48 9.61
CA GLY A 218 3.35 -23.53 10.51
C GLY A 218 1.98 -23.24 11.11
N PRO A 219 1.49 -24.10 12.02
CA PRO A 219 0.25 -23.86 12.74
C PRO A 219 0.27 -22.58 13.60
N GLU A 220 1.45 -22.17 14.05
CA GLU A 220 1.67 -20.96 14.84
C GLU A 220 1.54 -19.68 14.03
N GLY A 221 1.75 -19.75 12.70
CA GLY A 221 1.66 -18.59 11.82
C GLY A 221 2.63 -18.63 10.64
N VAL A 222 2.85 -17.45 10.05
CA VAL A 222 3.77 -17.22 8.94
C VAL A 222 4.99 -16.48 9.46
N HIS A 223 6.17 -17.04 9.23
CA HIS A 223 7.45 -16.46 9.63
C HIS A 223 8.01 -15.60 8.49
N MET A 224 8.25 -14.33 8.76
CA MET A 224 8.69 -13.35 7.75
C MET A 224 9.87 -12.53 8.25
N VAL A 225 10.64 -11.97 7.31
CA VAL A 225 11.74 -11.03 7.58
C VAL A 225 11.41 -9.63 7.09
N ASN A 226 12.08 -8.63 7.64
CA ASN A 226 11.94 -7.19 7.33
C ASN A 226 10.53 -6.63 7.66
N PRO A 227 10.15 -6.56 8.96
CA PRO A 227 10.88 -7.02 10.14
C PRO A 227 10.75 -8.52 10.39
N LEU A 228 11.63 -9.06 11.25
CA LEU A 228 11.52 -10.43 11.71
C LEU A 228 10.29 -10.59 12.60
N ILE A 229 9.33 -11.40 12.17
CA ILE A 229 8.03 -11.57 12.85
C ILE A 229 7.41 -12.94 12.53
N THR A 230 6.63 -13.44 13.48
CA THR A 230 5.64 -14.51 13.21
C THR A 230 4.25 -13.91 13.25
N GLU A 231 3.58 -13.83 12.10
CA GLU A 231 2.23 -13.30 12.00
C GLU A 231 1.20 -14.43 12.07
N LYS A 232 0.12 -14.21 12.82
CA LYS A 232 -0.99 -15.18 12.93
C LYS A 232 -1.65 -15.39 11.58
N LEU A 233 -2.03 -16.63 11.26
CA LEU A 233 -2.62 -17.00 9.96
C LEU A 233 -3.83 -16.16 9.59
N GLU A 234 -4.73 -15.87 10.55
CA GLU A 234 -5.94 -15.09 10.28
C GLU A 234 -5.61 -13.66 9.84
N LEU A 235 -4.68 -12.99 10.53
CA LEU A 235 -4.27 -11.63 10.18
C LEU A 235 -3.51 -11.60 8.85
N PHE A 236 -2.58 -12.54 8.66
CA PHE A 236 -1.86 -12.69 7.41
C PHE A 236 -2.81 -12.92 6.21
N GLN A 237 -3.87 -13.73 6.38
CA GLN A 237 -4.89 -13.92 5.36
C GLN A 237 -5.64 -12.62 5.02
N HIS A 238 -5.94 -11.77 5.99
CA HIS A 238 -6.51 -10.45 5.73
C HIS A 238 -5.58 -9.58 4.89
N HIS A 239 -4.28 -9.61 5.20
CA HIS A 239 -3.28 -8.81 4.49
C HIS A 239 -3.09 -9.26 3.03
N ILE A 240 -3.06 -10.57 2.76
CA ILE A 240 -2.84 -11.11 1.41
C ILE A 240 -4.12 -11.28 0.58
N CYS A 241 -5.31 -11.15 1.18
CA CYS A 241 -6.61 -11.23 0.50
C CYS A 241 -7.32 -9.87 0.56
N SER A 242 -6.75 -8.87 -0.07
CA SER A 242 -7.23 -7.49 -0.06
C SER A 242 -7.50 -6.98 -1.47
N GLU A 243 -8.53 -6.16 -1.60
CA GLU A 243 -8.70 -5.35 -2.82
C GLU A 243 -7.47 -4.48 -3.08
N SER A 244 -7.21 -4.20 -4.36
CA SER A 244 -6.16 -3.26 -4.78
C SER A 244 -6.58 -1.81 -4.49
N VAL A 245 -6.63 -1.46 -3.23
CA VAL A 245 -7.08 -0.16 -2.71
C VAL A 245 -6.09 0.33 -1.65
N LEU A 246 -5.90 1.64 -1.60
CA LEU A 246 -5.12 2.32 -0.59
C LEU A 246 -6.01 3.35 0.12
N LEU A 247 -5.89 3.42 1.45
CA LEU A 247 -6.53 4.42 2.28
C LEU A 247 -5.56 5.57 2.50
N ILE A 248 -5.98 6.80 2.16
CA ILE A 248 -5.22 8.02 2.37
C ILE A 248 -5.83 8.76 3.54
N ARG A 249 -5.02 9.11 4.52
CA ARG A 249 -5.46 9.78 5.75
C ARG A 249 -5.96 11.19 5.46
N GLN A 250 -6.91 11.65 6.25
CA GLN A 250 -7.46 13.00 6.15
C GLN A 250 -6.38 14.08 6.18
N ALA A 251 -5.42 14.01 7.10
CA ALA A 251 -4.34 15.00 7.19
C ALA A 251 -3.56 15.14 5.88
N ASP A 252 -3.29 14.01 5.19
CA ASP A 252 -2.57 14.02 3.91
C ASP A 252 -3.38 14.65 2.78
N VAL A 253 -4.71 14.54 2.82
CA VAL A 253 -5.62 15.15 1.83
C VAL A 253 -5.77 16.64 2.11
N VAL A 254 -6.10 17.02 3.34
CA VAL A 254 -6.40 18.41 3.72
C VAL A 254 -5.20 19.32 3.53
N THR A 255 -3.99 18.88 3.92
CA THR A 255 -2.77 19.70 3.80
C THR A 255 -2.33 19.95 2.35
N ARG A 256 -2.82 19.16 1.39
CA ARG A 256 -2.41 19.24 -0.03
C ARG A 256 -3.51 19.77 -0.95
N CYS A 257 -4.72 19.96 -0.41
CA CYS A 257 -5.86 20.37 -1.22
C CYS A 257 -5.92 21.90 -1.37
N SER A 258 -6.03 22.38 -2.61
CA SER A 258 -6.47 23.74 -2.92
C SER A 258 -7.80 23.68 -3.67
N GLY A 259 -8.55 24.78 -3.71
CA GLY A 259 -9.80 24.85 -4.47
C GLY A 259 -9.63 24.51 -5.95
N ALA A 260 -8.49 24.94 -6.55
CA ALA A 260 -8.14 24.60 -7.93
C ALA A 260 -7.96 23.07 -8.14
N ASP A 261 -7.45 22.36 -7.14
CA ASP A 261 -7.23 20.90 -7.20
C ASP A 261 -8.53 20.13 -7.22
N LEU A 262 -9.53 20.56 -6.44
CA LEU A 262 -10.86 19.96 -6.44
C LEU A 262 -11.51 20.04 -7.82
N ASN A 263 -11.41 21.20 -8.48
CA ASN A 263 -11.89 21.38 -9.85
C ASN A 263 -11.20 20.42 -10.86
N VAL A 264 -9.91 20.15 -10.67
CA VAL A 264 -9.15 19.19 -11.51
C VAL A 264 -9.63 17.76 -11.24
N LEU A 265 -9.83 17.40 -9.98
CA LEU A 265 -10.34 16.08 -9.59
C LEU A 265 -11.75 15.83 -10.15
N GLU A 266 -12.65 16.82 -10.08
CA GLU A 266 -14.03 16.71 -10.55
C GLU A 266 -14.13 16.60 -12.07
N ARG A 267 -13.37 17.40 -12.79
CA ARG A 267 -13.40 17.42 -14.27
C ARG A 267 -12.77 16.20 -14.93
N GLY A 268 -12.07 15.36 -14.16
CA GLY A 268 -11.40 14.18 -14.71
C GLY A 268 -10.39 14.51 -15.81
N GLY A 269 -9.85 15.74 -15.78
CA GLY A 269 -9.04 16.29 -16.88
C GLY A 269 -7.62 15.73 -16.99
N ASP A 270 -7.19 14.95 -16.04
CA ASP A 270 -5.90 14.24 -16.10
C ASP A 270 -6.09 12.86 -16.74
N SER A 271 -5.36 12.60 -17.84
CA SER A 271 -5.40 11.31 -18.55
C SER A 271 -4.99 10.10 -17.67
N ARG A 272 -4.38 10.36 -16.52
CA ARG A 272 -4.01 9.37 -15.51
C ARG A 272 -5.22 8.87 -14.72
N TRP A 273 -6.35 9.59 -14.72
CA TRP A 273 -7.59 9.17 -14.07
C TRP A 273 -8.26 8.08 -14.92
N SER A 274 -8.00 6.84 -14.54
CA SER A 274 -8.65 5.67 -15.14
C SER A 274 -10.11 5.59 -14.71
N THR A 275 -10.90 4.79 -15.43
CA THR A 275 -12.29 4.47 -15.06
C THR A 275 -12.41 4.05 -13.58
N ARG A 276 -11.41 3.32 -13.05
CA ARG A 276 -11.42 2.86 -11.66
C ARG A 276 -11.41 4.01 -10.63
N TRP A 277 -10.74 5.12 -10.93
CA TRP A 277 -10.78 6.32 -10.08
C TRP A 277 -12.18 6.93 -10.04
N GLN A 278 -12.86 6.97 -11.19
CA GLN A 278 -14.24 7.44 -11.30
C GLN A 278 -15.21 6.48 -10.62
N ASP A 279 -15.09 5.18 -10.84
CA ASP A 279 -15.92 4.16 -10.18
C ASP A 279 -15.81 4.22 -8.66
N MET A 280 -14.63 4.53 -8.13
CA MET A 280 -14.37 4.71 -6.70
C MET A 280 -14.78 6.10 -6.20
N ARG A 281 -15.18 7.02 -7.08
CA ARG A 281 -15.63 8.38 -6.74
C ARG A 281 -14.59 9.12 -5.88
N VAL A 282 -13.31 9.09 -6.29
CA VAL A 282 -12.20 9.64 -5.48
C VAL A 282 -12.37 11.14 -5.28
N ALA A 283 -12.78 11.89 -6.34
CA ALA A 283 -13.01 13.33 -6.24
C ALA A 283 -14.08 13.67 -5.20
N GLU A 284 -15.23 13.00 -5.26
CA GLU A 284 -16.33 13.22 -4.31
C GLU A 284 -15.91 12.85 -2.88
N GLN A 285 -15.13 11.79 -2.69
CA GLN A 285 -14.59 11.46 -1.37
C GLN A 285 -13.72 12.58 -0.80
N CYS A 286 -12.87 13.20 -1.64
CA CYS A 286 -12.04 14.33 -1.24
C CYS A 286 -12.91 15.55 -0.89
N MET A 287 -13.90 15.90 -1.74
CA MET A 287 -14.81 17.02 -1.49
C MET A 287 -15.62 16.83 -0.21
N GLU A 288 -16.20 15.65 0.03
CA GLU A 288 -16.92 15.35 1.26
C GLU A 288 -16.03 15.48 2.50
N MET A 289 -14.79 14.99 2.42
CA MET A 289 -13.79 15.12 3.50
C MET A 289 -13.45 16.59 3.78
N MET A 290 -13.21 17.38 2.75
CA MET A 290 -12.93 18.81 2.89
C MET A 290 -14.11 19.57 3.49
N MET A 291 -15.34 19.26 3.05
CA MET A 291 -16.56 19.86 3.59
C MET A 291 -16.73 19.53 5.08
N GLU A 292 -16.59 18.27 5.48
CA GLU A 292 -16.64 17.87 6.90
C GLU A 292 -15.56 18.58 7.73
N THR A 293 -14.34 18.71 7.19
CA THR A 293 -13.25 19.42 7.85
C THR A 293 -13.58 20.90 8.06
N LEU A 294 -14.15 21.56 7.04
CA LEU A 294 -14.57 22.96 7.12
C LEU A 294 -15.69 23.16 8.15
N LEU A 295 -16.70 22.28 8.15
CA LEU A 295 -17.80 22.32 9.15
C LEU A 295 -17.28 22.13 10.57
N ALA A 296 -16.32 21.24 10.77
CA ALA A 296 -15.67 21.06 12.07
C ALA A 296 -14.86 22.29 12.49
N TYR A 297 -14.14 22.91 11.55
CA TYR A 297 -13.37 24.15 11.79
C TYR A 297 -14.31 25.31 12.18
N LYS A 298 -15.45 25.48 11.50
CA LYS A 298 -16.46 26.48 11.83
C LYS A 298 -17.21 26.17 13.14
N GLY A 299 -17.06 24.97 13.71
CA GLY A 299 -17.74 24.53 14.92
C GLY A 299 -19.16 24.04 14.70
N ASP A 300 -19.58 23.86 13.44
CA ASP A 300 -20.91 23.37 13.07
C ASP A 300 -21.09 21.88 13.34
N ILE A 301 -19.99 21.12 13.33
CA ILE A 301 -19.94 19.71 13.75
C ILE A 301 -18.78 19.48 14.73
N GLN A 302 -18.89 18.46 15.57
CA GLN A 302 -17.77 18.01 16.39
C GLN A 302 -16.84 17.10 15.58
N PRO A 303 -15.50 17.09 15.82
CA PRO A 303 -14.59 16.19 15.13
C PRO A 303 -15.00 14.71 15.21
N ALA A 304 -15.61 14.29 16.32
CA ALA A 304 -16.14 12.94 16.48
C ALA A 304 -17.38 12.62 15.59
N GLN A 305 -17.97 13.62 14.97
CA GLN A 305 -19.08 13.46 14.03
C GLN A 305 -18.64 13.37 12.57
N MET A 306 -17.35 13.57 12.31
CA MET A 306 -16.79 13.38 10.97
C MET A 306 -16.90 11.91 10.58
N THR A 307 -17.41 11.66 9.39
CA THR A 307 -17.65 10.30 8.89
C THR A 307 -16.49 9.80 8.03
N ARG A 308 -15.72 10.74 7.42
CA ARG A 308 -14.62 10.41 6.54
C ARG A 308 -13.27 10.69 7.20
N THR A 309 -12.62 9.62 7.62
CA THR A 309 -11.26 9.66 8.16
C THR A 309 -10.19 9.34 7.10
N HIS A 310 -10.61 8.72 5.97
CA HIS A 310 -9.73 8.31 4.89
C HIS A 310 -10.43 8.44 3.54
N VAL A 311 -9.63 8.74 2.50
CA VAL A 311 -10.03 8.63 1.09
C VAL A 311 -9.54 7.31 0.55
N ARG A 312 -10.41 6.55 -0.12
CA ARG A 312 -10.06 5.28 -0.79
C ARG A 312 -9.65 5.56 -2.23
N ILE A 313 -8.43 5.20 -2.60
CA ILE A 313 -7.93 5.33 -3.96
C ILE A 313 -7.56 3.94 -4.54
N PRO A 314 -7.57 3.78 -5.88
CA PRO A 314 -7.02 2.57 -6.49
C PRO A 314 -5.53 2.42 -6.16
N ALA A 315 -5.07 1.18 -5.98
CA ALA A 315 -3.66 0.85 -5.86
C ALA A 315 -3.21 -0.03 -7.02
N ALA A 316 -1.98 0.15 -7.49
CA ALA A 316 -1.37 -0.68 -8.53
C ALA A 316 -1.07 -2.10 -8.03
N TYR A 317 -0.98 -2.27 -6.73
CA TYR A 317 -0.67 -3.54 -6.10
C TYR A 317 -1.81 -4.54 -6.22
N ARG A 318 -1.41 -5.81 -6.26
CA ARG A 318 -2.31 -6.96 -6.06
C ARG A 318 -1.79 -7.76 -4.87
N SER A 319 -2.66 -7.99 -3.90
CA SER A 319 -2.34 -8.82 -2.74
C SER A 319 -2.20 -10.29 -3.12
N GLY A 320 -1.24 -10.97 -2.53
CA GLY A 320 -0.98 -12.37 -2.81
C GLY A 320 0.45 -12.78 -2.52
N ILE A 321 0.88 -13.89 -3.11
CA ILE A 321 2.20 -14.47 -2.88
C ILE A 321 2.92 -14.70 -4.22
N THR A 322 4.15 -14.19 -4.33
CA THR A 322 5.05 -14.50 -5.45
C THR A 322 6.00 -15.60 -5.00
N LEU A 323 5.99 -16.74 -5.67
CA LEU A 323 6.95 -17.82 -5.46
C LEU A 323 8.14 -17.62 -6.39
N PHE A 324 9.35 -17.73 -5.86
CA PHE A 324 10.60 -17.73 -6.63
C PHE A 324 11.31 -19.07 -6.50
N MET A 325 11.86 -19.58 -7.60
CA MET A 325 12.53 -20.87 -7.63
C MET A 325 13.69 -20.83 -8.65
N LYS A 326 14.77 -21.54 -8.37
CA LYS A 326 15.86 -21.72 -9.33
C LYS A 326 15.41 -22.60 -10.48
N ARG A 327 15.89 -22.31 -11.71
CA ARG A 327 15.58 -23.14 -12.90
C ARG A 327 16.22 -24.54 -12.87
N ASP A 328 17.22 -24.76 -12.04
CA ASP A 328 17.82 -26.07 -11.83
C ASP A 328 17.09 -26.94 -10.80
N THR A 329 16.07 -26.39 -10.11
CA THR A 329 15.17 -27.15 -9.26
C THR A 329 14.21 -27.95 -10.14
N PRO A 330 14.04 -29.28 -9.94
CA PRO A 330 13.19 -30.10 -10.82
C PRO A 330 11.76 -29.60 -10.96
N GLU A 331 11.22 -29.00 -9.89
CA GLU A 331 9.82 -28.61 -9.75
C GLU A 331 9.51 -27.20 -10.32
N TYR A 332 10.50 -26.47 -10.85
CA TYR A 332 10.26 -25.08 -11.32
C TYR A 332 9.22 -25.00 -12.43
N LEU A 333 9.15 -26.00 -13.33
CA LEU A 333 8.12 -26.05 -14.38
C LEU A 333 6.74 -26.29 -13.77
N GLU A 334 6.63 -27.18 -12.80
CA GLU A 334 5.38 -27.42 -12.08
C GLU A 334 4.86 -26.12 -11.42
N MET A 335 5.75 -25.35 -10.80
CA MET A 335 5.39 -24.05 -10.23
C MET A 335 4.87 -23.09 -11.33
N LEU A 336 5.57 -22.97 -12.46
CA LEU A 336 5.19 -22.06 -13.54
C LEU A 336 3.88 -22.47 -14.22
N GLU A 337 3.60 -23.77 -14.34
CA GLU A 337 2.41 -24.32 -15.00
C GLU A 337 1.24 -24.58 -14.04
N SER A 338 1.47 -24.46 -12.73
CA SER A 338 0.45 -24.67 -11.71
C SER A 338 -0.79 -23.81 -11.98
N PRO A 339 -2.03 -24.30 -11.85
CA PRO A 339 -3.22 -23.47 -12.05
C PRO A 339 -3.29 -22.33 -11.03
N GLY A 340 -4.01 -21.27 -11.37
CA GLY A 340 -4.38 -20.24 -10.39
C GLY A 340 -5.22 -20.84 -9.26
N LEU A 341 -5.17 -20.19 -8.09
CA LEU A 341 -5.96 -20.63 -6.94
C LEU A 341 -7.47 -20.52 -7.24
N ALA A 342 -8.22 -21.57 -6.97
CA ALA A 342 -9.66 -21.59 -7.16
C ALA A 342 -10.37 -20.54 -6.27
N LEU A 343 -11.40 -19.92 -6.81
CA LEU A 343 -12.22 -18.99 -6.03
C LEU A 343 -13.02 -19.77 -4.97
N LYS A 344 -13.07 -19.23 -3.78
CA LYS A 344 -13.94 -19.75 -2.72
C LYS A 344 -15.39 -19.58 -3.12
N GLN A 345 -16.13 -20.68 -3.24
CA GLN A 345 -17.54 -20.63 -3.57
C GLN A 345 -18.32 -20.04 -2.39
N MET A 346 -19.04 -18.95 -2.63
CA MET A 346 -19.99 -18.45 -1.65
C MET A 346 -21.11 -19.49 -1.48
N GLN A 347 -21.15 -20.12 -0.32
CA GLN A 347 -22.34 -20.90 0.07
C GLN A 347 -23.50 -19.94 0.22
N ILE A 348 -24.36 -19.89 -0.77
CA ILE A 348 -25.67 -19.22 -0.61
C ILE A 348 -26.41 -20.08 0.43
N ARG A 349 -26.47 -19.58 1.66
CA ARG A 349 -27.37 -20.16 2.66
C ARG A 349 -28.80 -19.93 2.16
N ALA A 350 -29.45 -21.04 1.78
CA ALA A 350 -30.84 -21.08 1.38
C ALA A 350 -31.76 -20.80 2.60
#